data_952c37d40922f0efd00f6f99282e9e27
#
_entry.id   952c37d40922f0efd00f6f99282e9e27
#
_cell.length_a   1.000
_cell.length_b   1.000
_cell.length_c   1.000
_cell.angle_alpha   90.00
_cell.angle_beta   90.00
_cell.angle_gamma   90.00
#
_symmetry.space_group_name_H-M   'P 1'
#
loop_
_entity.id
_entity.type
_entity.pdbx_description
1 polymer ?
#
loop_
_entity_poly.entity_id
_entity_poly.type
_entity_poly.pdbx_seq_one_letter_code
_entity_poly.pdbx_strand_id
1 'polypeptide(L)'
;MTRILRRESRVHGVETVAGRIDAGAVVVAAGAWAPRLCRQVGLDIPARVKGLDTVQVTRPATLADPHMVFIDNVQGSYFRPESGIRTIVGVPCQEWDLDPDGPAVLAAGAAAVGAQILTHRIPALEGATLARGYRAFDCYSRDRHAILGRVDGIDGLYLATAFSGSGFKIAPAVGVCMAELILDGRAKTVDIEAFSLRRFAEGRSPEGPYPYAQRRDHAVPD
;
A
#
# COMPACT_ATOMS: atom_id res chain seq x y z
N MET A 1 -1.80 18.39 -0.48
CA MET A 1 -2.96 18.62 -1.39
C MET A 1 -4.22 18.53 -0.56
N THR A 2 -5.09 19.51 -0.72
CA THR A 2 -6.34 19.60 0.03
C THR A 2 -7.55 19.22 -0.82
N ARG A 3 -7.49 19.46 -2.12
CA ARG A 3 -8.61 19.21 -3.03
C ARG A 3 -8.16 18.98 -4.48
N ILE A 4 -8.85 18.08 -5.18
CA ILE A 4 -8.79 17.96 -6.64
C ILE A 4 -9.82 18.94 -7.24
N LEU A 5 -9.38 19.76 -8.18
CA LEU A 5 -10.24 20.74 -8.86
C LEU A 5 -10.87 20.09 -10.08
N ARG A 6 -12.19 19.90 -10.04
CA ARG A 6 -13.01 19.35 -11.12
C ARG A 6 -14.10 20.34 -11.54
N ARG A 7 -14.32 20.46 -12.83
CA ARG A 7 -15.46 21.16 -13.41
C ARG A 7 -16.10 20.24 -14.45
N GLU A 8 -17.39 19.96 -14.29
CA GLU A 8 -18.11 18.99 -15.12
C GLU A 8 -17.41 17.62 -15.13
N SER A 9 -17.01 17.11 -16.28
CA SER A 9 -16.33 15.84 -16.46
C SER A 9 -14.80 15.94 -16.46
N ARG A 10 -14.19 17.11 -16.16
CA ARG A 10 -12.75 17.30 -16.34
C ARG A 10 -12.06 17.83 -15.08
N VAL A 11 -10.86 17.33 -14.79
CA VAL A 11 -9.98 17.93 -13.78
C VAL A 11 -9.22 19.12 -14.37
N HIS A 12 -8.94 20.12 -13.51
CA HIS A 12 -8.23 21.35 -13.89
C HIS A 12 -6.95 21.55 -13.07
N GLY A 13 -6.69 20.70 -12.09
CA GLY A 13 -5.56 20.85 -11.20
C GLY A 13 -5.89 20.45 -9.78
N VAL A 14 -5.13 20.98 -8.86
CA VAL A 14 -5.26 20.69 -7.43
C VAL A 14 -5.14 21.96 -6.59
N GLU A 15 -5.74 21.94 -5.41
CA GLU A 15 -5.55 22.93 -4.37
C GLU A 15 -4.64 22.37 -3.28
N THR A 16 -3.75 23.19 -2.80
CA THR A 16 -2.80 22.86 -1.73
C THR A 16 -2.80 23.95 -0.67
N VAL A 17 -2.19 23.70 0.46
CA VAL A 17 -1.99 24.74 1.50
C VAL A 17 -1.14 25.92 1.00
N ALA A 18 -0.33 25.72 -0.04
CA ALA A 18 0.51 26.74 -0.65
C ALA A 18 -0.18 27.43 -1.85
N GLY A 19 -1.41 27.07 -2.17
CA GLY A 19 -2.18 27.64 -3.28
C GLY A 19 -2.60 26.59 -4.32
N ARG A 20 -3.18 27.11 -5.41
CA ARG A 20 -3.70 26.35 -6.53
C ARG A 20 -2.59 26.01 -7.53
N ILE A 21 -2.65 24.79 -8.07
CA ILE A 21 -1.80 24.35 -9.18
C ILE A 21 -2.75 23.91 -10.31
N ASP A 22 -2.69 24.63 -11.45
CA ASP A 22 -3.46 24.25 -12.64
C ASP A 22 -2.73 23.13 -13.39
N ALA A 23 -3.47 22.10 -13.80
CA ALA A 23 -2.95 20.95 -14.52
C ALA A 23 -4.02 20.33 -15.41
N GLY A 24 -3.62 19.86 -16.59
CA GLY A 24 -4.49 19.13 -17.51
C GLY A 24 -4.65 17.65 -17.16
N ALA A 25 -3.76 17.11 -16.29
CA ALA A 25 -3.79 15.75 -15.80
C ALA A 25 -3.45 15.73 -14.29
N VAL A 26 -4.17 14.92 -13.53
CA VAL A 26 -3.95 14.70 -12.10
C VAL A 26 -3.84 13.20 -11.85
N VAL A 27 -2.74 12.77 -11.24
CA VAL A 27 -2.55 11.37 -10.81
C VAL A 27 -2.75 11.28 -9.30
N VAL A 28 -3.71 10.46 -8.88
CA VAL A 28 -3.90 10.15 -7.46
C VAL A 28 -2.98 9.00 -7.07
N ALA A 29 -1.83 9.35 -6.49
CA ALA A 29 -0.83 8.43 -5.97
C ALA A 29 -0.67 8.60 -4.44
N ALA A 30 -1.80 8.82 -3.75
CA ALA A 30 -1.84 9.32 -2.37
C ALA A 30 -1.95 8.20 -1.31
N GLY A 31 -1.67 6.94 -1.66
CA GLY A 31 -1.67 5.82 -0.70
C GLY A 31 -2.96 5.76 0.12
N ALA A 32 -2.86 5.77 1.44
CA ALA A 32 -4.00 5.70 2.36
C ALA A 32 -4.98 6.87 2.24
N TRP A 33 -4.56 8.01 1.70
CA TRP A 33 -5.45 9.18 1.48
C TRP A 33 -6.22 9.12 0.17
N ALA A 34 -5.92 8.18 -0.74
CA ALA A 34 -6.52 8.11 -2.06
C ALA A 34 -8.04 7.95 -2.04
N PRO A 35 -8.66 7.09 -1.20
CA PRO A 35 -10.13 6.96 -1.17
C PRO A 35 -10.81 8.29 -0.82
N ARG A 36 -10.28 9.05 0.14
CA ARG A 36 -10.82 10.34 0.55
C ARG A 36 -10.71 11.39 -0.57
N LEU A 37 -9.59 11.41 -1.28
CA LEU A 37 -9.38 12.34 -2.40
C LEU A 37 -10.28 12.01 -3.59
N CYS A 38 -10.47 10.74 -3.90
CA CYS A 38 -11.36 10.30 -4.97
C CYS A 38 -12.82 10.69 -4.69
N ARG A 39 -13.30 10.52 -3.45
CA ARG A 39 -14.67 10.94 -3.07
C ARG A 39 -14.93 12.41 -3.27
N GLN A 40 -13.92 13.28 -3.18
CA GLN A 40 -14.09 14.72 -3.44
C GLN A 40 -14.53 15.05 -4.87
N VAL A 41 -14.24 14.17 -5.82
CA VAL A 41 -14.62 14.30 -7.23
C VAL A 41 -15.75 13.36 -7.63
N GLY A 42 -16.46 12.79 -6.64
CA GLY A 42 -17.59 11.88 -6.87
C GLY A 42 -17.16 10.48 -7.31
N LEU A 43 -15.92 10.09 -7.07
CA LEU A 43 -15.40 8.77 -7.39
C LEU A 43 -15.24 7.96 -6.10
N ASP A 44 -15.97 6.86 -5.98
CA ASP A 44 -15.72 5.86 -4.95
C ASP A 44 -14.90 4.71 -5.53
N ILE A 45 -13.77 4.44 -4.91
CA ILE A 45 -12.87 3.36 -5.34
C ILE A 45 -13.02 2.18 -4.37
N PRO A 46 -13.03 0.93 -4.88
CA PRO A 46 -13.17 -0.27 -4.03
C PRO A 46 -11.85 -0.56 -3.29
N ALA A 47 -11.50 0.33 -2.38
CA ALA A 47 -10.27 0.28 -1.61
C ALA A 47 -10.48 0.82 -0.19
N ARG A 48 -9.82 0.19 0.78
CA ARG A 48 -9.93 0.50 2.21
C ARG A 48 -8.57 0.75 2.83
N VAL A 49 -8.55 1.55 3.87
CA VAL A 49 -7.32 1.86 4.63
C VAL A 49 -7.12 0.82 5.71
N LYS A 50 -5.94 0.24 5.76
CA LYS A 50 -5.52 -0.77 6.73
C LYS A 50 -4.38 -0.25 7.59
N GLY A 51 -4.40 -0.59 8.89
CA GLY A 51 -3.26 -0.40 9.79
C GLY A 51 -2.14 -1.39 9.48
N LEU A 52 -0.91 -0.93 9.54
CA LEU A 52 0.31 -1.73 9.41
C LEU A 52 1.16 -1.56 10.66
N ASP A 53 1.12 -2.54 11.53
CA ASP A 53 1.94 -2.53 12.74
C ASP A 53 3.33 -3.09 12.46
N THR A 54 4.33 -2.34 12.87
CA THR A 54 5.73 -2.71 12.68
C THR A 54 6.47 -2.59 14.01
N VAL A 55 7.21 -3.63 14.32
CA VAL A 55 8.06 -3.69 15.51
C VAL A 55 9.52 -3.76 15.06
N GLN A 56 10.39 -3.07 15.76
CA GLN A 56 11.82 -3.09 15.52
C GLN A 56 12.52 -3.62 16.77
N VAL A 57 13.37 -4.61 16.56
CA VAL A 57 14.20 -5.19 17.62
C VAL A 57 15.69 -4.97 17.33
N THR A 58 16.48 -4.91 18.39
CA THR A 58 17.94 -4.97 18.32
C THR A 58 18.37 -6.43 18.43
N ARG A 59 19.10 -6.92 17.44
CA ARG A 59 19.63 -8.30 17.45
C ARG A 59 20.65 -8.51 18.57
N PRO A 60 20.70 -9.70 19.18
CA PRO A 60 21.74 -10.03 20.14
C PRO A 60 23.12 -10.13 19.45
N ALA A 61 24.20 -9.98 20.21
CA ALA A 61 25.56 -10.06 19.68
C ALA A 61 25.87 -11.41 18.99
N THR A 62 25.17 -12.46 19.38
CA THR A 62 25.25 -13.80 18.76
C THR A 62 24.69 -13.86 17.34
N LEU A 63 23.92 -12.86 16.94
CA LEU A 63 23.36 -12.70 15.60
C LEU A 63 23.58 -11.26 15.09
N ALA A 64 24.82 -10.78 15.12
CA ALA A 64 25.15 -9.42 14.68
C ALA A 64 25.03 -9.27 13.15
N ASP A 65 25.32 -10.32 12.40
CA ASP A 65 25.26 -10.33 10.95
C ASP A 65 23.80 -10.20 10.43
N PRO A 66 23.58 -9.57 9.27
CA PRO A 66 22.28 -9.47 8.67
C PRO A 66 21.75 -10.85 8.26
N HIS A 67 20.54 -11.18 8.69
CA HIS A 67 19.81 -12.34 8.17
C HIS A 67 19.13 -12.00 6.85
N MET A 68 18.60 -13.00 6.15
CA MET A 68 17.81 -12.82 4.93
C MET A 68 16.49 -12.08 5.21
N VAL A 69 15.93 -11.50 4.15
CA VAL A 69 14.55 -11.00 4.17
C VAL A 69 13.59 -12.19 4.10
N PHE A 70 12.58 -12.19 4.97
CA PHE A 70 11.54 -13.21 5.02
C PHE A 70 10.18 -12.61 4.73
N ILE A 71 9.38 -13.30 3.91
CA ILE A 71 7.95 -13.09 3.78
C ILE A 71 7.29 -14.37 4.28
N ASP A 72 6.69 -14.30 5.45
CA ASP A 72 6.09 -15.43 6.14
C ASP A 72 4.57 -15.43 5.93
N ASN A 73 4.13 -16.06 4.85
CA ASN A 73 2.70 -16.19 4.57
C ASN A 73 1.98 -17.13 5.56
N VAL A 74 2.71 -17.96 6.33
CA VAL A 74 2.09 -18.82 7.34
C VAL A 74 1.66 -18.02 8.56
N GLN A 75 2.49 -17.08 9.00
CA GLN A 75 2.19 -16.21 10.13
C GLN A 75 1.63 -14.83 9.71
N GLY A 76 1.45 -14.59 8.41
CA GLY A 76 0.98 -13.31 7.89
C GLY A 76 1.92 -12.15 8.20
N SER A 77 3.22 -12.41 8.21
CA SER A 77 4.26 -11.47 8.63
C SER A 77 5.37 -11.35 7.60
N TYR A 78 6.20 -10.38 7.76
CA TYR A 78 7.48 -10.25 7.07
C TYR A 78 8.52 -9.70 8.03
N PHE A 79 9.77 -10.02 7.82
CA PHE A 79 10.86 -9.40 8.58
C PHE A 79 12.12 -9.29 7.75
N ARG A 80 12.89 -8.27 8.05
CA ARG A 80 14.13 -7.97 7.35
C ARG A 80 15.14 -7.31 8.28
N PRO A 81 16.45 -7.47 7.99
CA PRO A 81 17.44 -6.64 8.65
C PRO A 81 17.24 -5.17 8.29
N GLU A 82 17.51 -4.31 9.25
CA GLU A 82 17.55 -2.87 9.12
C GLU A 82 18.97 -2.39 9.41
N SER A 83 19.23 -1.10 9.32
CA SER A 83 20.55 -0.52 9.55
C SER A 83 21.18 -0.99 10.88
N GLY A 84 22.47 -1.30 10.85
CA GLY A 84 23.21 -1.84 11.99
C GLY A 84 22.68 -3.20 12.42
N ILE A 85 22.50 -3.39 13.73
CA ILE A 85 22.06 -4.64 14.34
C ILE A 85 20.55 -4.73 14.55
N ARG A 86 19.75 -4.02 13.76
CA ARG A 86 18.30 -4.00 13.91
C ARG A 86 17.59 -4.93 12.94
N THR A 87 16.43 -5.43 13.36
CA THR A 87 15.49 -6.18 12.54
C THR A 87 14.10 -5.56 12.66
N ILE A 88 13.44 -5.37 11.54
CA ILE A 88 12.03 -4.96 11.46
C ILE A 88 11.18 -6.20 11.26
N VAL A 89 10.06 -6.30 11.97
CA VAL A 89 9.00 -7.28 11.76
C VAL A 89 7.67 -6.58 11.58
N GLY A 90 6.98 -6.88 10.47
CA GLY A 90 5.59 -6.53 10.27
C GLY A 90 4.71 -7.50 11.03
N VAL A 91 3.82 -6.97 11.86
CA VAL A 91 2.92 -7.76 12.72
C VAL A 91 1.55 -7.84 12.05
N PRO A 92 0.88 -9.00 12.04
CA PRO A 92 -0.49 -9.12 11.53
C PRO A 92 -1.41 -8.08 12.19
N CYS A 93 -2.10 -7.31 11.39
CA CYS A 93 -3.05 -6.30 11.82
C CYS A 93 -4.35 -6.48 11.03
N GLN A 94 -5.50 -6.45 11.72
CA GLN A 94 -6.83 -6.61 11.12
C GLN A 94 -7.71 -5.37 11.34
N GLU A 95 -7.09 -4.22 11.56
CA GLU A 95 -7.80 -2.96 11.71
C GLU A 95 -7.93 -2.27 10.35
N TRP A 96 -9.17 -2.02 9.96
CA TRP A 96 -9.56 -1.45 8.67
C TRP A 96 -10.30 -0.12 8.85
N ASP A 97 -10.42 0.63 7.75
CA ASP A 97 -11.11 1.93 7.65
C ASP A 97 -10.57 2.98 8.62
N LEU A 98 -9.30 2.87 8.89
CA LEU A 98 -8.61 3.82 9.75
C LEU A 98 -8.46 5.18 9.06
N ASP A 99 -8.58 6.24 9.83
CA ASP A 99 -8.24 7.58 9.35
C ASP A 99 -6.70 7.73 9.29
N PRO A 100 -6.11 7.93 8.09
CA PRO A 100 -4.67 8.09 7.98
C PRO A 100 -4.11 9.39 8.60
N ASP A 101 -4.97 10.35 8.97
CA ASP A 101 -4.61 11.53 9.76
C ASP A 101 -4.84 11.32 11.26
N GLY A 102 -5.42 10.18 11.63
CA GLY A 102 -5.64 9.80 13.02
C GLY A 102 -4.36 9.36 13.74
N PRO A 103 -4.47 9.05 15.04
CA PRO A 103 -3.33 8.62 15.83
C PRO A 103 -2.77 7.28 15.32
N ALA A 104 -1.48 7.28 14.97
CA ALA A 104 -0.74 6.10 14.53
C ALA A 104 -0.22 5.31 15.75
N VAL A 105 -1.13 4.75 16.55
CA VAL A 105 -0.78 4.02 17.77
C VAL A 105 -0.62 2.54 17.48
N LEU A 106 0.54 1.97 17.85
CA LEU A 106 0.80 0.54 17.74
C LEU A 106 -0.25 -0.24 18.54
N ALA A 107 -0.79 -1.32 17.96
CA ALA A 107 -1.74 -2.16 18.65
C ALA A 107 -1.17 -2.74 19.96
N ALA A 108 -2.02 -2.84 20.97
CA ALA A 108 -1.65 -3.48 22.22
C ALA A 108 -1.20 -4.93 21.96
N GLY A 109 -0.06 -5.32 22.57
CA GLY A 109 0.50 -6.66 22.38
C GLY A 109 1.28 -6.88 21.09
N ALA A 110 1.29 -5.95 20.12
CA ALA A 110 2.01 -6.10 18.85
C ALA A 110 3.51 -6.44 19.04
N ALA A 111 4.14 -5.85 20.06
CA ALA A 111 5.53 -6.15 20.38
C ALA A 111 5.74 -7.62 20.78
N ALA A 112 4.84 -8.18 21.59
CA ALA A 112 4.90 -9.58 22.01
C ALA A 112 4.66 -10.53 20.82
N VAL A 113 3.67 -10.22 19.96
CA VAL A 113 3.40 -10.99 18.74
C VAL A 113 4.61 -10.95 17.80
N GLY A 114 5.21 -9.78 17.61
CA GLY A 114 6.41 -9.63 16.78
C GLY A 114 7.60 -10.44 17.32
N ALA A 115 7.81 -10.45 18.63
CA ALA A 115 8.83 -11.26 19.27
C ALA A 115 8.59 -12.76 19.05
N GLN A 116 7.36 -13.24 19.25
CA GLN A 116 6.99 -14.64 19.02
C GLN A 116 7.23 -15.07 17.58
N ILE A 117 6.84 -14.24 16.60
CA ILE A 117 7.06 -14.51 15.18
C ILE A 117 8.56 -14.64 14.88
N LEU A 118 9.35 -13.69 15.36
CA LEU A 118 10.79 -13.66 15.13
C LEU A 118 11.49 -14.86 15.73
N THR A 119 11.24 -15.16 17.02
CA THR A 119 11.90 -16.26 17.71
C THR A 119 11.47 -17.63 17.19
N HIS A 120 10.23 -17.77 16.74
CA HIS A 120 9.76 -18.99 16.08
C HIS A 120 10.53 -19.27 14.79
N ARG A 121 10.86 -18.25 14.00
CA ARG A 121 11.55 -18.41 12.71
C ARG A 121 13.07 -18.37 12.83
N ILE A 122 13.57 -17.59 13.75
CA ILE A 122 15.00 -17.43 14.02
C ILE A 122 15.21 -17.53 15.53
N PRO A 123 15.36 -18.75 16.09
CA PRO A 123 15.54 -18.94 17.54
C PRO A 123 16.70 -18.13 18.13
N ALA A 124 17.73 -17.85 17.35
CA ALA A 124 18.86 -17.00 17.76
C ALA A 124 18.45 -15.56 18.11
N LEU A 125 17.21 -15.13 17.78
CA LEU A 125 16.65 -13.84 18.20
C LEU A 125 15.99 -13.84 19.58
N GLU A 126 16.02 -14.94 20.34
CA GLU A 126 15.45 -15.02 21.68
C GLU A 126 16.03 -13.95 22.62
N GLY A 127 17.32 -13.63 22.45
CA GLY A 127 17.98 -12.55 23.20
C GLY A 127 17.81 -11.14 22.63
N ALA A 128 16.95 -10.94 21.63
CA ALA A 128 16.72 -9.63 21.04
C ALA A 128 15.95 -8.70 22.00
N THR A 129 16.23 -7.41 21.95
CA THR A 129 15.54 -6.40 22.74
C THR A 129 14.65 -5.51 21.89
N LEU A 130 13.47 -5.15 22.41
CA LEU A 130 12.58 -4.23 21.73
C LEU A 130 13.26 -2.84 21.63
N ALA A 131 13.37 -2.34 20.40
CA ALA A 131 13.90 -1.01 20.14
C ALA A 131 12.78 0.02 20.01
N ARG A 132 11.76 -0.26 19.19
CA ARG A 132 10.56 0.58 19.01
C ARG A 132 9.47 -0.18 18.27
N GLY A 133 8.27 0.39 18.28
CA GLY A 133 7.19 -0.01 17.40
C GLY A 133 6.45 1.21 16.86
N TYR A 134 5.84 1.07 15.72
CA TYR A 134 5.02 2.13 15.10
C TYR A 134 3.93 1.53 14.22
N ARG A 135 2.88 2.30 14.04
CA ARG A 135 1.83 2.02 13.08
C ARG A 135 2.00 2.91 11.84
N ALA A 136 1.76 2.36 10.68
CA ALA A 136 1.59 3.05 9.44
C ALA A 136 0.22 2.70 8.84
N PHE A 137 -0.13 3.33 7.71
CA PHE A 137 -1.37 3.08 7.00
C PHE A 137 -1.06 2.75 5.55
N ASP A 138 -1.79 1.79 4.98
CA ASP A 138 -1.73 1.46 3.56
C ASP A 138 -3.14 1.34 2.99
N CYS A 139 -3.25 1.40 1.68
CA CYS A 139 -4.49 1.30 0.95
C CYS A 139 -4.57 -0.04 0.22
N TYR A 140 -5.59 -0.80 0.53
CA TYR A 140 -5.84 -2.14 -0.04
C TYR A 140 -7.07 -2.10 -0.92
N SER A 141 -6.93 -2.51 -2.17
CA SER A 141 -8.05 -2.78 -3.06
C SER A 141 -8.75 -4.08 -2.67
N ARG A 142 -10.03 -4.22 -3.04
CA ARG A 142 -10.84 -5.39 -2.73
C ARG A 142 -10.21 -6.70 -3.23
N ASP A 143 -9.56 -6.68 -4.39
CA ASP A 143 -8.88 -7.84 -4.97
C ASP A 143 -7.36 -7.87 -4.69
N ARG A 144 -6.86 -6.94 -3.88
CA ARG A 144 -5.44 -6.82 -3.48
C ARG A 144 -4.46 -6.51 -4.61
N HIS A 145 -4.94 -6.10 -5.77
CA HIS A 145 -4.12 -5.61 -6.86
C HIS A 145 -4.21 -4.09 -6.98
N ALA A 146 -3.12 -3.44 -7.37
CA ALA A 146 -3.09 -2.00 -7.58
C ALA A 146 -4.23 -1.53 -8.48
N ILE A 147 -4.69 -0.29 -8.29
CA ILE A 147 -5.60 0.39 -9.21
C ILE A 147 -4.77 1.37 -10.01
N LEU A 148 -4.60 1.08 -11.30
CA LEU A 148 -3.79 1.86 -12.23
C LEU A 148 -4.63 2.27 -13.45
N GLY A 149 -4.42 3.49 -13.94
CA GLY A 149 -5.01 3.88 -15.22
C GLY A 149 -5.90 5.11 -15.15
N ARG A 150 -6.65 5.32 -16.22
CA ARG A 150 -7.61 6.42 -16.37
C ARG A 150 -8.87 6.15 -15.55
N VAL A 151 -9.53 7.23 -15.21
CA VAL A 151 -10.86 7.17 -14.60
C VAL A 151 -11.90 7.50 -15.66
N ASP A 152 -12.80 6.56 -15.95
CA ASP A 152 -13.87 6.78 -16.89
C ASP A 152 -14.84 7.87 -16.38
N GLY A 153 -15.28 8.74 -17.27
CA GLY A 153 -16.18 9.85 -16.94
C GLY A 153 -15.54 11.03 -16.21
N ILE A 154 -14.22 10.99 -15.95
CA ILE A 154 -13.48 12.12 -15.39
C ILE A 154 -12.20 12.35 -16.19
N ASP A 155 -12.27 13.20 -17.19
CA ASP A 155 -11.15 13.52 -18.07
C ASP A 155 -9.95 14.08 -17.29
N GLY A 156 -8.76 13.59 -17.62
CA GLY A 156 -7.51 14.01 -17.00
C GLY A 156 -7.26 13.46 -15.60
N LEU A 157 -8.18 12.64 -15.04
CA LEU A 157 -7.94 11.96 -13.77
C LEU A 157 -7.36 10.56 -13.99
N TYR A 158 -6.28 10.28 -13.27
CA TYR A 158 -5.58 9.00 -13.30
C TYR A 158 -5.39 8.47 -11.87
N LEU A 159 -5.36 7.15 -11.73
CA LEU A 159 -5.10 6.47 -10.47
C LEU A 159 -3.78 5.69 -10.54
N ALA A 160 -3.00 5.76 -9.47
CA ALA A 160 -1.87 4.88 -9.19
C ALA A 160 -1.87 4.61 -7.68
N THR A 161 -2.79 3.76 -7.22
CA THR A 161 -3.10 3.62 -5.79
C THR A 161 -3.51 2.21 -5.39
N ALA A 162 -3.81 2.02 -4.11
CA ALA A 162 -4.31 0.77 -3.53
C ALA A 162 -3.41 -0.44 -3.84
N PHE A 163 -2.11 -0.28 -3.64
CA PHE A 163 -1.10 -1.28 -3.97
C PHE A 163 -1.08 -2.50 -3.03
N SER A 164 -1.85 -2.48 -1.95
CA SER A 164 -2.02 -3.63 -1.04
C SER A 164 -0.69 -4.22 -0.54
N GLY A 165 0.25 -3.34 -0.13
CA GLY A 165 1.56 -3.72 0.38
C GLY A 165 2.65 -3.95 -0.69
N SER A 166 2.32 -3.89 -1.98
CA SER A 166 3.28 -4.21 -3.05
C SER A 166 3.94 -2.99 -3.72
N GLY A 167 3.45 -1.78 -3.46
CA GLY A 167 3.73 -0.58 -4.25
C GLY A 167 5.19 -0.15 -4.32
N PHE A 168 5.90 -0.19 -3.21
CA PHE A 168 7.27 0.33 -3.14
C PHE A 168 8.21 -0.29 -4.18
N LYS A 169 8.21 -1.62 -4.28
CA LYS A 169 9.12 -2.35 -5.16
C LYS A 169 8.81 -2.22 -6.65
N ILE A 170 7.57 -1.90 -7.02
CA ILE A 170 7.13 -1.76 -8.41
C ILE A 170 6.97 -0.29 -8.83
N ALA A 171 7.18 0.67 -7.93
CA ALA A 171 6.97 2.10 -8.19
C ALA A 171 7.70 2.63 -9.43
N PRO A 172 8.97 2.24 -9.73
CA PRO A 172 9.64 2.72 -10.94
C PRO A 172 8.93 2.30 -12.23
N ALA A 173 8.53 1.03 -12.34
CA ALA A 173 7.79 0.53 -13.50
C ALA A 173 6.40 1.18 -13.63
N VAL A 174 5.69 1.33 -12.51
CA VAL A 174 4.41 2.04 -12.49
C VAL A 174 4.56 3.49 -12.96
N GLY A 175 5.61 4.18 -12.52
CA GLY A 175 5.89 5.55 -12.95
C GLY A 175 6.06 5.66 -14.46
N VAL A 176 6.82 4.76 -15.07
CA VAL A 176 7.01 4.70 -16.54
C VAL A 176 5.67 4.44 -17.24
N CYS A 177 4.93 3.41 -16.83
CA CYS A 177 3.65 3.05 -17.43
C CYS A 177 2.61 4.19 -17.33
N MET A 178 2.56 4.89 -16.19
CA MET A 178 1.65 6.02 -16.00
C MET A 178 2.07 7.22 -16.87
N ALA A 179 3.36 7.50 -17.02
CA ALA A 179 3.84 8.55 -17.91
C ALA A 179 3.47 8.25 -19.38
N GLU A 180 3.73 7.03 -19.86
CA GLU A 180 3.34 6.57 -21.20
C GLU A 180 1.83 6.67 -21.41
N LEU A 181 1.02 6.24 -20.43
CA LEU A 181 -0.43 6.32 -20.52
C LEU A 181 -0.93 7.76 -20.65
N ILE A 182 -0.32 8.71 -19.92
CA ILE A 182 -0.70 10.12 -19.93
C ILE A 182 -0.28 10.79 -21.24
N LEU A 183 0.95 10.54 -21.71
CA LEU A 183 1.54 11.20 -22.86
C LEU A 183 1.11 10.57 -24.18
N ASP A 184 1.10 9.24 -24.25
CA ASP A 184 0.91 8.48 -25.49
C ASP A 184 -0.46 7.81 -25.58
N GLY A 185 -1.25 7.93 -24.51
CA GLY A 185 -2.58 7.35 -24.46
C GLY A 185 -2.63 5.86 -24.06
N ARG A 186 -1.48 5.21 -23.94
CA ARG A 186 -1.37 3.80 -23.52
C ARG A 186 -0.01 3.53 -22.87
N ALA A 187 0.03 2.62 -21.92
CA ALA A 187 1.28 2.07 -21.41
C ALA A 187 1.87 1.10 -22.46
N LYS A 188 3.16 1.22 -22.69
CA LYS A 188 3.91 0.43 -23.71
C LYS A 188 4.90 -0.53 -23.06
N THR A 189 5.48 -0.12 -21.95
CA THR A 189 6.50 -0.90 -21.22
C THR A 189 5.90 -2.15 -20.59
N VAL A 190 4.73 -2.02 -19.98
CA VAL A 190 3.93 -3.14 -19.44
C VAL A 190 2.46 -2.83 -19.68
N ASP A 191 1.69 -3.82 -20.11
CA ASP A 191 0.24 -3.69 -20.19
C ASP A 191 -0.34 -3.62 -18.77
N ILE A 192 -0.94 -2.47 -18.45
CA ILE A 192 -1.57 -2.22 -17.14
C ILE A 192 -3.10 -2.24 -17.19
N GLU A 193 -3.71 -2.60 -18.32
CA GLU A 193 -5.16 -2.56 -18.50
C GLU A 193 -5.89 -3.49 -17.50
N ALA A 194 -5.30 -4.64 -17.19
CA ALA A 194 -5.83 -5.55 -16.19
C ALA A 194 -5.94 -4.93 -14.78
N PHE A 195 -5.21 -3.84 -14.51
CA PHE A 195 -5.23 -3.10 -13.25
C PHE A 195 -6.18 -1.90 -13.26
N SER A 196 -6.90 -1.68 -14.37
CA SER A 196 -7.83 -0.56 -14.48
C SER A 196 -8.96 -0.64 -13.45
N LEU A 197 -9.53 0.51 -13.08
CA LEU A 197 -10.66 0.56 -12.15
C LEU A 197 -11.90 -0.17 -12.70
N ARG A 198 -12.06 -0.23 -14.03
CA ARG A 198 -13.15 -0.93 -14.71
C ARG A 198 -13.29 -2.40 -14.31
N ARG A 199 -12.17 -3.08 -14.00
CA ARG A 199 -12.17 -4.50 -13.67
C ARG A 199 -13.15 -4.88 -12.56
N PHE A 200 -13.40 -3.96 -11.62
CA PHE A 200 -14.35 -4.22 -10.52
C PHE A 200 -15.80 -4.24 -10.97
N ALA A 201 -16.19 -3.36 -11.91
CA ALA A 201 -17.52 -3.36 -12.52
C ALA A 201 -17.71 -4.55 -13.47
N GLU A 202 -16.64 -5.02 -14.10
CA GLU A 202 -16.62 -6.14 -15.03
C GLU A 202 -16.43 -7.50 -14.33
N GLY A 203 -16.23 -7.52 -13.01
CA GLY A 203 -16.01 -8.74 -12.25
C GLY A 203 -14.72 -9.48 -12.61
N ARG A 204 -13.72 -8.75 -13.15
CA ARG A 204 -12.42 -9.31 -13.57
C ARG A 204 -11.33 -8.90 -12.61
N SER A 205 -10.64 -9.85 -11.99
CA SER A 205 -9.42 -9.59 -11.22
C SER A 205 -8.20 -10.04 -12.01
N PRO A 206 -7.05 -9.35 -11.90
CA PRO A 206 -5.82 -9.85 -12.48
C PRO A 206 -5.49 -11.25 -11.93
N GLU A 207 -5.27 -12.20 -12.81
CA GLU A 207 -4.85 -13.56 -12.45
C GLU A 207 -3.39 -13.75 -12.85
N GLY A 208 -2.58 -14.23 -11.93
CA GLY A 208 -1.21 -14.63 -12.20
C GLY A 208 -1.13 -16.14 -12.47
N PRO A 209 -0.07 -16.61 -13.15
CA PRO A 209 0.15 -18.05 -13.40
C PRO A 209 0.29 -18.84 -12.11
N TYR A 210 0.61 -18.16 -11.00
CA TYR A 210 0.70 -18.73 -9.66
C TYR A 210 -0.17 -17.88 -8.73
N PRO A 211 -1.49 -18.16 -8.64
CA PRO A 211 -2.35 -17.45 -7.71
C PRO A 211 -1.80 -17.67 -6.29
N TYR A 212 -1.39 -16.61 -5.64
CA TYR A 212 -1.13 -16.68 -4.21
C TYR A 212 -2.41 -17.19 -3.56
N ALA A 213 -2.31 -18.32 -2.85
CA ALA A 213 -3.44 -18.86 -2.10
C ALA A 213 -4.04 -17.70 -1.30
N GLN A 214 -5.25 -17.32 -1.66
CA GLN A 214 -5.95 -16.25 -0.96
C GLN A 214 -6.22 -16.78 0.45
N ARG A 215 -5.44 -16.31 1.40
CA ARG A 215 -5.69 -16.63 2.79
C ARG A 215 -6.93 -15.89 3.23
N ARG A 216 -7.88 -16.61 3.83
CA ARG A 216 -9.12 -16.04 4.39
C ARG A 216 -8.84 -14.94 5.42
N ASP A 217 -7.74 -15.05 6.16
CA ASP A 217 -7.28 -14.11 7.18
C ASP A 217 -6.66 -12.81 6.62
N HIS A 218 -6.46 -12.72 5.32
CA HIS A 218 -6.00 -11.50 4.62
C HIS A 218 -7.04 -10.92 3.66
N ALA A 219 -8.26 -11.46 3.64
CA ALA A 219 -9.33 -10.90 2.84
C ALA A 219 -9.57 -9.42 3.22
N VAL A 220 -9.74 -8.58 2.21
CA VAL A 220 -10.24 -7.22 2.42
C VAL A 220 -11.72 -7.38 2.74
N PRO A 221 -12.22 -6.87 3.88
CA PRO A 221 -13.64 -6.94 4.18
C PRO A 221 -14.48 -6.25 3.08
N ASP A 222 -15.69 -6.70 2.89
CA ASP A 222 -16.64 -6.10 1.94
C ASP A 222 -17.04 -4.68 2.35
#